data_a50bf3586370752096c5d14806ee9bf4
#
_entry.id   a50bf3586370752096c5d14806ee9bf4
#
_cell.length_a   1.000
_cell.length_b   1.000
_cell.length_c   1.000
_cell.angle_alpha   90.00
_cell.angle_beta   90.00
_cell.angle_gamma   90.00
#
_symmetry.space_group_name_H-M   'P 1'
#
loop_
_entity.id
_entity.type
_entity.pdbx_description
1 polymer ?
#
loop_
_entity_poly.entity_id
_entity_poly.type
_entity_poly.pdbx_seq_one_letter_code
_entity_poly.pdbx_strand_id
1 'polypeptide(L)' 'MVERVANRKIDELGRVVIPIDFRKKLGIKEKDSVNIYIKGSYIVIEKENKL' A
#
# COMPACT_ATOMS: atom_id res chain seq x y z
N MET A 1 6.52 -13.52 -7.69
CA MET A 1 7.20 -13.91 -6.43
C MET A 1 7.13 -12.78 -5.43
N VAL A 2 6.83 -13.10 -4.19
CA VAL A 2 6.72 -12.09 -3.12
C VAL A 2 8.09 -11.91 -2.49
N GLU A 3 8.59 -10.68 -2.47
CA GLU A 3 9.90 -10.39 -1.89
C GLU A 3 9.84 -10.41 -0.37
N ARG A 4 8.75 -9.91 0.19
CA ARG A 4 8.61 -9.79 1.63
C ARG A 4 7.14 -9.68 2.00
N VAL A 5 6.80 -10.26 3.12
CA VAL A 5 5.44 -10.16 3.67
C VAL A 5 5.54 -9.38 4.99
N ALA A 6 4.71 -8.36 5.14
CA ALA A 6 4.59 -7.64 6.40
C ALA A 6 3.22 -7.91 6.98
N ASN A 7 3.17 -8.28 8.24
CA ASN A 7 1.91 -8.51 8.94
C ASN A 7 1.61 -7.27 9.77
N ARG A 8 0.46 -6.66 9.52
CA ARG A 8 0.04 -5.45 10.23
C ARG A 8 -1.41 -5.58 10.63
N LYS A 9 -1.77 -4.95 11.73
CA LYS A 9 -3.14 -4.96 12.21
C LYS A 9 -3.91 -3.77 11.67
N ILE A 10 -5.17 -4.01 11.36
CA ILE A 10 -6.10 -2.93 11.00
C ILE A 10 -6.58 -2.31 12.31
N ASP A 11 -6.51 -1.00 12.44
CA ASP A 11 -6.96 -0.32 13.65
C ASP A 11 -8.47 -0.09 13.63
N GLU A 12 -8.98 0.53 14.69
CA GLU A 12 -10.42 0.72 14.83
C GLU A 12 -11.01 1.70 13.80
N LEU A 13 -10.18 2.48 13.16
CA LEU A 13 -10.60 3.39 12.10
C LEU A 13 -10.42 2.80 10.71
N GLY A 14 -10.03 1.53 10.64
CA GLY A 14 -9.84 0.86 9.36
C GLY A 14 -8.51 1.18 8.69
N ARG A 15 -7.52 1.68 9.43
CA ARG A 15 -6.24 2.08 8.87
C ARG A 15 -5.20 0.99 9.09
N VAL A 16 -4.25 0.94 8.18
CA VAL A 16 -3.10 0.04 8.28
C VAL A 16 -1.85 0.82 7.87
N VAL A 17 -0.75 0.56 8.54
CA VAL A 17 0.53 1.21 8.21
C VAL A 17 1.21 0.44 7.10
N ILE A 18 1.57 1.13 6.03
CA ILE A 18 2.37 0.54 4.97
C ILE A 18 3.84 0.68 5.40
N PRO A 19 4.58 -0.43 5.49
CA PRO A 19 5.98 -0.37 5.92
C PRO A 19 6.81 0.56 5.05
N ILE A 20 7.79 1.20 5.67
CA ILE A 20 8.59 2.20 4.98
C ILE A 20 9.41 1.60 3.83
N ASP A 21 9.87 0.36 3.97
CA ASP A 21 10.61 -0.29 2.90
C ASP A 21 9.72 -0.56 1.67
N PHE A 22 8.43 -0.85 1.89
CA PHE A 22 7.47 -1.01 0.78
C PHE A 22 7.27 0.33 0.08
N ARG A 23 7.10 1.39 0.85
CA ARG A 23 6.91 2.73 0.29
C ARG A 23 8.13 3.17 -0.51
N LYS A 24 9.32 2.91 0.00
CA LYS A 24 10.56 3.26 -0.71
C LYS A 24 10.70 2.47 -2.01
N LYS A 25 10.36 1.20 -1.98
CA LYS A 25 10.46 0.37 -3.17
C LYS A 25 9.57 0.87 -4.29
N LEU A 26 8.37 1.31 -3.95
CA LEU A 26 7.40 1.79 -4.94
C LEU A 26 7.46 3.30 -5.15
N GLY A 27 8.32 3.99 -4.43
CA GLY A 27 8.45 5.43 -4.58
C GLY A 27 7.26 6.21 -4.07
N ILE A 28 6.57 5.68 -3.06
CA ILE A 28 5.40 6.33 -2.47
C ILE A 28 5.88 7.21 -1.33
N LYS A 29 5.59 8.49 -1.43
CA LYS A 29 6.05 9.50 -0.47
C LYS A 29 4.86 10.13 0.23
N GLU A 30 5.15 10.84 1.32
CA GLU A 30 4.17 11.64 2.00
C GLU A 30 3.43 12.54 1.01
N LYS A 31 2.13 12.61 1.15
CA LYS A 31 1.22 13.39 0.31
C LYS A 31 1.02 12.86 -1.10
N ASP A 32 1.66 11.78 -1.46
CA ASP A 32 1.36 11.14 -2.74
C ASP A 32 -0.03 10.52 -2.69
N SER A 33 -0.70 10.53 -3.83
CA SER A 33 -1.98 9.86 -3.97
C SER A 33 -1.77 8.42 -4.38
N VAL A 34 -2.60 7.54 -3.86
CA VAL A 34 -2.58 6.13 -4.25
C VAL A 34 -3.98 5.72 -4.68
N ASN A 35 -4.06 4.75 -5.56
CA ASN A 35 -5.33 4.14 -5.94
C ASN A 35 -5.51 2.87 -5.15
N ILE A 36 -6.70 2.66 -4.62
CA ILE A 36 -7.02 1.46 -3.84
C ILE A 36 -8.22 0.80 -4.48
N TYR A 37 -8.08 -0.49 -4.77
CA TYR A 37 -9.19 -1.25 -5.38
C TYR A 37 -9.11 -2.71 -4.96
N ILE A 38 -10.20 -3.43 -5.21
CA ILE A 38 -10.29 -4.86 -4.90
C ILE A 38 -10.05 -5.65 -6.17
N LYS A 39 -9.20 -6.65 -6.07
CA LYS A 39 -8.96 -7.57 -7.17
C LYS A 39 -9.03 -8.99 -6.60
N GLY A 40 -10.07 -9.74 -6.98
CA GLY A 40 -10.31 -11.04 -6.38
C GLY A 40 -10.53 -10.93 -4.89
N SER A 41 -9.69 -11.53 -4.09
CA SER A 41 -9.74 -11.44 -2.63
C SER A 41 -8.66 -10.51 -2.05
N TYR A 42 -8.06 -9.67 -2.89
CA TYR A 42 -6.99 -8.78 -2.48
C TYR A 42 -7.43 -7.33 -2.50
N ILE A 43 -6.82 -6.55 -1.62
CA ILE A 43 -6.87 -5.10 -1.72
C ILE A 43 -5.56 -4.68 -2.34
N VAL A 44 -5.63 -3.97 -3.46
CA VAL A 44 -4.44 -3.50 -4.18
C VAL A 44 -4.28 -2.01 -3.94
N ILE A 45 -3.08 -1.61 -3.58
CA ILE A 45 -2.73 -0.20 -3.42
C ILE A 45 -1.61 0.08 -4.40
N GLU A 46 -1.82 1.05 -5.28
CA GLU A 46 -0.81 1.40 -6.27
C GLU A 46 -0.59 2.89 -6.29
N LYS A 47 0.63 3.28 -6.60
CA LYS A 47 0.94 4.70 -6.72
C LYS A 47 0.19 5.27 -7.92
N GLU A 48 -0.41 6.44 -7.74
CA GLU A 48 -1.08 7.11 -8.85
C GLU A 48 -0.04 7.59 -9.86
N ASN A 49 -0.19 7.17 -11.10
CA ASN A 49 0.66 7.63 -12.19
C ASN A 49 -0.01 8.77 -12.90
N LYS A 50 0.59 9.95 -12.80
CA LYS A 50 0.11 11.11 -13.55
C LYS A 50 0.98 11.27 -14.77
N LEU A 51 0.36 11.21 -15.91
CA LEU A 51 1.05 11.39 -17.18
C LEU A 51 1.06 12.87 -17.56
#